data_6701cc32341c980a33a6ba21ec87a222
#
_entry.id   6701cc32341c980a33a6ba21ec87a222
#
_cell.length_a   1.000
_cell.length_b   1.000
_cell.length_c   1.000
_cell.angle_alpha   90.00
_cell.angle_beta   90.00
_cell.angle_gamma   90.00
#
_symmetry.space_group_name_H-M   'P 1'
#
loop_
_entity.id
_entity.type
_entity.pdbx_description
1 polymer ?
#
loop_
_entity_poly.entity_id
_entity_poly.type
_entity_poly.pdbx_seq_one_letter_code
_entity_poly.pdbx_strand_id
1 'polypeptide(L)'
;MVLDPFCGCGTTVHAAQKLERAWIGIDVTHLAVGLIEKRLRDAFDWVQFTTHGVPQDLAGARDMAARGRDDKNYYFEFEKWALSLIAAQPGNLGKKGADKGIDGNLYFGPKSEGRAIVSVKAGDNVGVAMIRDLRGVIEREGAGIGVFLTLTEPSKPMITEAAGAGQFDLPGFAPVPRIQIVTIAQAMELRDRAVKLPARRDDGFKRAAREEDTKSQGRLDL
;
A
#
# COMPACT_ATOMS: atom_id res chain seq x y z
N MET A 1 6.79 6.57 29.09
CA MET A 1 6.26 6.95 27.76
C MET A 1 7.42 7.40 26.87
N VAL A 2 7.43 6.96 25.61
CA VAL A 2 8.44 7.32 24.61
C VAL A 2 7.76 8.19 23.53
N LEU A 3 8.35 9.32 23.18
CA LEU A 3 7.92 10.17 22.08
C LEU A 3 9.02 10.22 21.03
N ASP A 4 8.67 9.86 19.79
CA ASP A 4 9.55 10.01 18.62
C ASP A 4 8.86 10.89 17.57
N PRO A 5 9.25 12.19 17.46
CA PRO A 5 8.60 13.15 16.58
C PRO A 5 9.01 13.00 15.10
N PHE A 6 9.94 12.11 14.77
CA PHE A 6 10.43 11.82 13.42
C PHE A 6 10.68 10.33 13.27
N CYS A 7 9.62 9.53 13.48
CA CYS A 7 9.77 8.09 13.70
C CYS A 7 10.17 7.28 12.46
N GLY A 8 10.15 7.84 11.25
CA GLY A 8 10.65 7.22 10.02
C GLY A 8 10.17 5.78 9.82
N CYS A 9 11.09 4.82 9.84
CA CYS A 9 10.75 3.40 9.74
C CYS A 9 10.30 2.75 11.08
N GLY A 10 10.14 3.52 12.17
CA GLY A 10 9.56 3.09 13.43
C GLY A 10 10.47 2.25 14.34
N THR A 11 11.78 2.39 14.25
CA THR A 11 12.71 1.62 15.10
C THR A 11 12.50 1.91 16.58
N THR A 12 12.35 3.19 16.94
CA THR A 12 12.10 3.62 18.33
C THR A 12 10.75 3.13 18.83
N VAL A 13 9.70 3.25 17.99
CA VAL A 13 8.35 2.78 18.30
C VAL A 13 8.34 1.27 18.52
N HIS A 14 9.01 0.51 17.65
CA HIS A 14 9.15 -0.94 17.79
C HIS A 14 9.87 -1.33 19.09
N ALA A 15 10.98 -0.66 19.41
CA ALA A 15 11.73 -0.90 20.63
C ALA A 15 10.90 -0.56 21.90
N ALA A 16 10.15 0.54 21.87
CA ALA A 16 9.26 0.93 22.96
C ALA A 16 8.15 -0.11 23.17
N GLN A 17 7.54 -0.60 22.07
CA GLN A 17 6.53 -1.66 22.12
C GLN A 17 7.10 -2.95 22.70
N LYS A 18 8.30 -3.38 22.25
CA LYS A 18 8.99 -4.56 22.78
C LYS A 18 9.27 -4.46 24.28
N LEU A 19 9.55 -3.26 24.77
CA LEU A 19 9.81 -2.98 26.18
C LEU A 19 8.52 -2.64 26.97
N GLU A 20 7.33 -2.90 26.41
CA GLU A 20 6.03 -2.63 27.02
C GLU A 20 5.86 -1.17 27.51
N ARG A 21 6.48 -0.22 26.80
CA ARG A 21 6.38 1.21 27.10
C ARG A 21 5.32 1.86 26.22
N ALA A 22 4.51 2.72 26.83
CA ALA A 22 3.64 3.60 26.06
C ALA A 22 4.48 4.49 25.12
N TRP A 23 4.02 4.67 23.89
CA TRP A 23 4.75 5.43 22.88
C TRP A 23 3.82 6.29 22.03
N ILE A 24 4.40 7.36 21.49
CA ILE A 24 3.81 8.21 20.46
C ILE A 24 4.86 8.37 19.36
N GLY A 25 4.55 7.95 18.15
CA GLY A 25 5.36 8.17 16.97
C GLY A 25 4.69 9.19 16.04
N ILE A 26 5.45 10.14 15.52
CA ILE A 26 4.97 11.14 14.56
C ILE A 26 5.83 11.06 13.30
N ASP A 27 5.20 11.08 12.14
CA ASP A 27 5.88 11.21 10.85
C ASP A 27 5.03 12.03 9.89
N VAL A 28 5.70 12.71 8.95
CA VAL A 28 5.03 13.55 7.95
C VAL A 28 4.56 12.76 6.74
N THR A 29 4.99 11.50 6.59
CA THR A 29 4.71 10.69 5.40
C THR A 29 3.78 9.53 5.71
N HIS A 30 2.73 9.37 4.90
CA HIS A 30 1.82 8.22 5.01
C HIS A 30 2.55 6.88 4.76
N LEU A 31 3.59 6.91 3.93
CA LEU A 31 4.41 5.73 3.66
C LEU A 31 5.15 5.25 4.93
N ALA A 32 5.77 6.16 5.67
CA ALA A 32 6.43 5.83 6.94
C ALA A 32 5.44 5.29 7.97
N VAL A 33 4.30 5.97 8.14
CA VAL A 33 3.23 5.53 9.04
C VAL A 33 2.74 4.13 8.68
N GLY A 34 2.41 3.87 7.40
CA GLY A 34 1.99 2.55 6.93
C GLY A 34 3.04 1.47 7.15
N LEU A 35 4.31 1.81 7.00
CA LEU A 35 5.44 0.90 7.25
C LEU A 35 5.57 0.54 8.73
N ILE A 36 5.38 1.52 9.63
CA ILE A 36 5.37 1.31 11.08
C ILE A 36 4.21 0.41 11.47
N GLU A 37 3.01 0.69 10.97
CA GLU A 37 1.83 -0.14 11.23
C GLU A 37 2.05 -1.60 10.81
N LYS A 38 2.57 -1.80 9.59
CA LYS A 38 2.90 -3.15 9.11
C LYS A 38 3.93 -3.81 10.01
N ARG A 39 5.02 -3.13 10.33
CA ARG A 39 6.10 -3.64 11.17
C ARG A 39 5.60 -4.07 12.54
N LEU A 40 4.75 -3.27 13.17
CA LEU A 40 4.18 -3.58 14.49
C LEU A 40 3.27 -4.81 14.41
N ARG A 41 2.37 -4.88 13.42
CA ARG A 41 1.47 -6.05 13.25
C ARG A 41 2.22 -7.33 12.89
N ASP A 42 3.31 -7.23 12.15
CA ASP A 42 4.14 -8.40 11.79
C ASP A 42 4.92 -8.93 13.02
N ALA A 43 5.35 -8.04 13.91
CA ALA A 43 6.20 -8.39 15.04
C ALA A 43 5.42 -8.78 16.30
N PHE A 44 4.23 -8.21 16.52
CA PHE A 44 3.46 -8.35 17.76
C PHE A 44 2.00 -8.72 17.46
N ASP A 45 1.59 -9.93 17.78
CA ASP A 45 0.21 -10.41 17.55
C ASP A 45 -0.86 -9.65 18.35
N TRP A 46 -0.45 -9.03 19.48
CA TRP A 46 -1.32 -8.40 20.46
C TRP A 46 -1.27 -6.87 20.43
N VAL A 47 -0.55 -6.27 19.47
CA VAL A 47 -0.38 -4.82 19.41
C VAL A 47 -1.69 -4.09 19.13
N GLN A 48 -2.01 -3.12 19.96
CA GLN A 48 -3.10 -2.17 19.74
C GLN A 48 -2.55 -0.75 19.69
N PHE A 49 -2.91 -0.03 18.68
CA PHE A 49 -2.54 1.38 18.49
C PHE A 49 -3.60 2.09 17.66
N THR A 50 -3.62 3.41 17.78
CA THR A 50 -4.48 4.27 16.97
C THR A 50 -3.60 5.14 16.09
N THR A 51 -3.93 5.23 14.81
CA THR A 51 -3.27 6.11 13.85
C THR A 51 -4.14 7.34 13.62
N HIS A 52 -3.56 8.53 13.74
CA HIS A 52 -4.23 9.80 13.51
C HIS A 52 -3.68 10.47 12.26
N GLY A 53 -4.44 11.40 11.64
CA GLY A 53 -4.02 12.14 10.45
C GLY A 53 -4.13 11.38 9.13
N VAL A 54 -4.66 10.16 9.16
CA VAL A 54 -4.96 9.35 7.96
C VAL A 54 -6.46 9.06 7.88
N PRO A 55 -7.03 8.89 6.69
CA PRO A 55 -8.42 8.46 6.55
C PRO A 55 -8.69 7.15 7.29
N GLN A 56 -9.69 7.15 8.17
CA GLN A 56 -10.11 5.98 8.94
C GLN A 56 -11.25 5.21 8.25
N ASP A 57 -11.97 5.91 7.37
CA ASP A 57 -13.11 5.39 6.62
C ASP A 57 -13.16 5.99 5.20
N LEU A 58 -14.12 5.53 4.41
CA LEU A 58 -14.30 6.00 3.03
C LEU A 58 -14.69 7.49 2.96
N ALA A 59 -15.36 8.03 3.97
CA ALA A 59 -15.71 9.45 4.04
C ALA A 59 -14.45 10.30 4.20
N GLY A 60 -13.56 9.94 5.13
CA GLY A 60 -12.25 10.57 5.30
C GLY A 60 -11.37 10.47 4.05
N ALA A 61 -11.43 9.32 3.34
CA ALA A 61 -10.73 9.16 2.07
C ALA A 61 -11.24 10.12 0.98
N ARG A 62 -12.56 10.29 0.88
CA ARG A 62 -13.19 11.26 -0.04
C ARG A 62 -12.83 12.70 0.31
N ASP A 63 -12.80 13.03 1.58
CA ASP A 63 -12.41 14.36 2.08
C ASP A 63 -10.96 14.67 1.69
N MET A 64 -10.04 13.72 1.89
CA MET A 64 -8.65 13.86 1.50
C MET A 64 -8.49 14.03 -0.02
N ALA A 65 -9.22 13.24 -0.82
CA ALA A 65 -9.24 13.36 -2.26
C ALA A 65 -9.81 14.69 -2.75
N ALA A 66 -10.87 15.19 -2.08
CA ALA A 66 -11.49 16.49 -2.40
C ALA A 66 -10.52 17.65 -2.19
N ARG A 67 -9.75 17.65 -1.10
CA ARG A 67 -8.68 18.65 -0.86
C ARG A 67 -7.61 18.62 -1.95
N GLY A 68 -7.33 17.46 -2.52
CA GLY A 68 -6.39 17.31 -3.63
C GLY A 68 -6.81 17.99 -4.93
N ARG A 69 -8.08 18.39 -5.08
CA ARG A 69 -8.56 19.16 -6.23
C ARG A 69 -8.05 20.62 -6.21
N ASP A 70 -7.91 21.16 -5.02
CA ASP A 70 -7.51 22.57 -4.82
C ASP A 70 -6.01 22.69 -4.53
N ASP A 71 -5.39 21.65 -3.96
CA ASP A 71 -3.97 21.62 -3.61
C ASP A 71 -3.31 20.33 -4.12
N LYS A 72 -2.35 20.50 -5.04
CA LYS A 72 -1.58 19.38 -5.62
C LYS A 72 -0.82 18.56 -4.57
N ASN A 73 -0.44 19.16 -3.45
CA ASN A 73 0.24 18.42 -2.39
C ASN A 73 -0.68 17.37 -1.76
N TYR A 74 -1.96 17.73 -1.52
CA TYR A 74 -2.96 16.79 -1.03
C TYR A 74 -3.29 15.67 -2.03
N TYR A 75 -3.21 15.95 -3.33
CA TYR A 75 -3.35 14.91 -4.36
C TYR A 75 -2.25 13.84 -4.21
N PHE A 76 -0.99 14.27 -4.08
CA PHE A 76 0.13 13.34 -3.89
C PHE A 76 0.07 12.61 -2.53
N GLU A 77 -0.44 13.26 -1.49
CA GLU A 77 -0.62 12.60 -0.20
C GLU A 77 -1.71 11.53 -0.26
N PHE A 78 -2.84 11.79 -0.96
CA PHE A 78 -3.86 10.77 -1.21
C PHE A 78 -3.28 9.58 -1.98
N GLU A 79 -2.51 9.83 -3.03
CA GLU A 79 -1.86 8.78 -3.83
C GLU A 79 -0.94 7.91 -2.97
N LYS A 80 -0.03 8.52 -2.20
CA LYS A 80 0.87 7.81 -1.30
C LYS A 80 0.12 7.00 -0.24
N TRP A 81 -0.92 7.59 0.35
CA TRP A 81 -1.76 6.91 1.32
C TRP A 81 -2.47 5.71 0.68
N ALA A 82 -3.09 5.87 -0.48
CA ALA A 82 -3.76 4.80 -1.20
C ALA A 82 -2.80 3.65 -1.55
N LEU A 83 -1.60 3.96 -2.03
CA LEU A 83 -0.55 2.97 -2.29
C LEU A 83 -0.13 2.22 -1.02
N SER A 84 -0.06 2.91 0.13
CA SER A 84 0.29 2.27 1.41
C SER A 84 -0.73 1.22 1.86
N LEU A 85 -2.02 1.39 1.53
CA LEU A 85 -3.07 0.42 1.86
C LEU A 85 -2.79 -0.97 1.28
N ILE A 86 -2.23 -1.02 0.07
CA ILE A 86 -1.93 -2.27 -0.64
C ILE A 86 -0.44 -2.64 -0.60
N ALA A 87 0.34 -1.97 0.25
CA ALA A 87 1.79 -2.13 0.37
C ALA A 87 2.55 -1.93 -0.95
N ALA A 88 2.06 -1.04 -1.82
CA ALA A 88 2.73 -0.66 -3.06
C ALA A 88 3.81 0.39 -2.80
N GLN A 89 4.91 0.28 -3.53
CA GLN A 89 5.99 1.27 -3.52
C GLN A 89 5.63 2.41 -4.49
N PRO A 90 5.80 3.70 -4.12
CA PRO A 90 5.60 4.80 -5.04
C PRO A 90 6.43 4.67 -6.32
N GLY A 91 5.85 5.00 -7.46
CA GLY A 91 6.47 4.85 -8.79
C GLY A 91 7.62 5.82 -9.04
N ASN A 92 7.55 7.02 -8.45
CA ASN A 92 8.51 8.10 -8.63
C ASN A 92 9.20 8.47 -7.32
N LEU A 93 10.19 7.69 -6.89
CA LEU A 93 11.08 8.09 -5.81
C LEU A 93 12.05 9.18 -6.34
N GLY A 94 11.59 10.44 -6.35
CA GLY A 94 12.47 11.61 -6.51
C GLY A 94 12.78 12.08 -7.94
N LYS A 95 12.16 11.54 -8.99
CA LYS A 95 12.32 12.07 -10.36
C LYS A 95 11.19 13.03 -10.70
N LYS A 96 11.50 14.31 -10.87
CA LYS A 96 10.62 15.29 -11.51
C LYS A 96 10.49 14.95 -13.00
N GLY A 97 9.35 14.45 -13.44
CA GLY A 97 9.06 14.16 -14.85
C GLY A 97 7.64 13.62 -14.99
N ALA A 98 7.13 13.58 -16.22
CA ALA A 98 5.85 12.94 -16.50
C ALA A 98 5.94 11.46 -16.06
N ASP A 99 5.12 11.09 -15.11
CA ASP A 99 5.12 9.77 -14.44
C ASP A 99 4.53 8.64 -15.29
N LYS A 100 4.53 8.83 -16.63
CA LYS A 100 4.18 7.79 -17.61
C LYS A 100 2.95 6.93 -17.25
N GLY A 101 2.09 7.41 -16.31
CA GLY A 101 0.93 6.69 -15.79
C GLY A 101 1.26 5.58 -14.79
N ILE A 102 2.36 5.71 -14.04
CA ILE A 102 2.80 4.75 -13.01
C ILE A 102 2.83 5.46 -11.66
N ASP A 103 1.77 5.28 -10.87
CA ASP A 103 1.69 5.88 -9.55
C ASP A 103 2.42 5.01 -8.51
N GLY A 104 2.42 3.67 -8.70
CA GLY A 104 3.11 2.75 -7.82
C GLY A 104 3.51 1.43 -8.46
N ASN A 105 4.29 0.64 -7.72
CA ASN A 105 4.74 -0.68 -8.12
C ASN A 105 4.56 -1.70 -6.99
N LEU A 106 4.21 -2.93 -7.36
CA LEU A 106 4.25 -4.11 -6.51
C LEU A 106 5.16 -5.14 -7.17
N TYR A 107 5.99 -5.78 -6.38
CA TYR A 107 6.87 -6.85 -6.85
C TYR A 107 6.39 -8.19 -6.30
N PHE A 108 6.48 -9.24 -7.11
CA PHE A 108 6.02 -10.57 -6.75
C PHE A 108 6.88 -11.65 -7.41
N GLY A 109 6.60 -12.91 -7.08
CA GLY A 109 7.40 -14.04 -7.52
C GLY A 109 8.55 -14.37 -6.55
N PRO A 110 9.04 -15.62 -6.55
CA PRO A 110 10.05 -16.09 -5.59
C PRO A 110 11.34 -15.28 -5.56
N LYS A 111 11.70 -14.65 -6.69
CA LYS A 111 12.91 -13.81 -6.84
C LYS A 111 12.56 -12.33 -7.08
N SER A 112 11.31 -11.91 -6.85
CA SER A 112 10.79 -10.57 -7.19
C SER A 112 10.91 -10.24 -8.68
N GLU A 113 10.85 -11.23 -9.53
CA GLU A 113 10.95 -11.08 -10.99
C GLU A 113 9.69 -10.51 -11.63
N GLY A 114 8.54 -10.66 -10.95
CA GLY A 114 7.28 -10.13 -11.40
C GLY A 114 7.07 -8.69 -10.92
N ARG A 115 6.49 -7.85 -11.79
CA ARG A 115 6.13 -6.47 -11.49
C ARG A 115 4.66 -6.22 -11.79
N ALA A 116 3.95 -5.63 -10.86
CA ALA A 116 2.62 -5.05 -11.07
C ALA A 116 2.71 -3.53 -10.99
N ILE A 117 2.10 -2.85 -11.97
CA ILE A 117 1.99 -1.39 -12.01
C ILE A 117 0.67 -0.99 -11.37
N VAL A 118 0.71 0.01 -10.51
CA VAL A 118 -0.48 0.58 -9.88
C VAL A 118 -0.77 1.95 -10.46
N SER A 119 -2.03 2.17 -10.86
CA SER A 119 -2.57 3.49 -11.17
C SER A 119 -3.64 3.86 -10.17
N VAL A 120 -3.51 5.04 -9.55
CA VAL A 120 -4.42 5.57 -8.52
C VAL A 120 -5.31 6.64 -9.11
N LYS A 121 -6.61 6.56 -8.88
CA LYS A 121 -7.60 7.56 -9.33
C LYS A 121 -8.48 8.00 -8.17
N ALA A 122 -8.27 9.26 -7.75
CA ALA A 122 -9.00 9.92 -6.67
C ALA A 122 -10.30 10.59 -7.12
N GLY A 123 -10.47 10.80 -8.43
CA GLY A 123 -11.61 11.54 -9.00
C GLY A 123 -12.85 10.67 -9.23
N ASP A 124 -13.98 11.35 -9.40
CA ASP A 124 -15.27 10.69 -9.69
C ASP A 124 -15.40 10.29 -11.17
N ASN A 125 -14.66 10.94 -12.08
CA ASN A 125 -14.69 10.68 -13.51
C ASN A 125 -13.74 9.55 -13.90
N VAL A 126 -14.05 8.33 -13.49
CA VAL A 126 -13.32 7.13 -13.91
C VAL A 126 -14.07 6.41 -15.03
N GLY A 127 -13.35 5.91 -16.02
CA GLY A 127 -13.97 5.32 -17.19
C GLY A 127 -13.11 4.22 -17.84
N VAL A 128 -13.74 3.51 -18.78
CA VAL A 128 -13.12 2.37 -19.49
C VAL A 128 -11.82 2.74 -20.20
N ALA A 129 -11.68 3.98 -20.69
CA ALA A 129 -10.47 4.47 -21.33
C ALA A 129 -9.24 4.35 -20.40
N MET A 130 -9.41 4.63 -19.09
CA MET A 130 -8.33 4.52 -18.12
C MET A 130 -7.86 3.07 -17.88
N ILE A 131 -8.75 2.09 -18.06
CA ILE A 131 -8.37 0.68 -18.02
C ILE A 131 -7.55 0.29 -19.26
N ARG A 132 -7.91 0.80 -20.43
CA ARG A 132 -7.12 0.63 -21.68
C ARG A 132 -5.76 1.31 -21.58
N ASP A 133 -5.72 2.50 -21.00
CA ASP A 133 -4.46 3.23 -20.77
C ASP A 133 -3.54 2.43 -19.85
N LEU A 134 -4.06 1.89 -18.73
CA LEU A 134 -3.29 1.01 -17.83
C LEU A 134 -2.78 -0.23 -18.58
N ARG A 135 -3.61 -0.85 -19.43
CA ARG A 135 -3.18 -1.97 -20.27
C ARG A 135 -2.00 -1.58 -21.17
N GLY A 136 -2.08 -0.44 -21.85
CA GLY A 136 -0.97 0.08 -22.64
C GLY A 136 0.29 0.35 -21.82
N VAL A 137 0.13 0.83 -20.58
CA VAL A 137 1.26 1.06 -19.67
C VAL A 137 1.94 -0.24 -19.28
N ILE A 138 1.21 -1.27 -18.86
CA ILE A 138 1.80 -2.55 -18.48
C ILE A 138 2.50 -3.25 -19.66
N GLU A 139 1.96 -3.12 -20.87
CA GLU A 139 2.58 -3.65 -22.09
C GLU A 139 3.89 -2.92 -22.43
N ARG A 140 3.86 -1.58 -22.41
CA ARG A 140 5.04 -0.75 -22.68
C ARG A 140 6.17 -0.98 -21.67
N GLU A 141 5.83 -1.16 -20.41
CA GLU A 141 6.79 -1.31 -19.31
C GLU A 141 7.21 -2.78 -19.07
N GLY A 142 6.67 -3.73 -19.82
CA GLY A 142 6.92 -5.16 -19.65
C GLY A 142 6.43 -5.70 -18.29
N ALA A 143 5.42 -5.06 -17.68
CA ALA A 143 4.86 -5.52 -16.43
C ALA A 143 3.82 -6.62 -16.64
N GLY A 144 3.75 -7.57 -15.72
CA GLY A 144 2.83 -8.70 -15.82
C GLY A 144 1.39 -8.34 -15.46
N ILE A 145 1.21 -7.44 -14.49
CA ILE A 145 -0.09 -7.13 -13.87
C ILE A 145 -0.28 -5.63 -13.80
N GLY A 146 -1.53 -5.16 -13.97
CA GLY A 146 -1.98 -3.80 -13.72
C GLY A 146 -3.00 -3.77 -12.58
N VAL A 147 -2.85 -2.83 -11.66
CA VAL A 147 -3.80 -2.56 -10.59
C VAL A 147 -4.36 -1.16 -10.76
N PHE A 148 -5.66 -1.06 -10.95
CA PHE A 148 -6.39 0.20 -10.99
C PHE A 148 -7.03 0.45 -9.64
N LEU A 149 -6.44 1.34 -8.84
CA LEU A 149 -6.90 1.67 -7.51
C LEU A 149 -7.79 2.92 -7.58
N THR A 150 -9.06 2.79 -7.21
CA THR A 150 -10.06 3.85 -7.41
C THR A 150 -10.91 4.12 -6.18
N LEU A 151 -11.26 5.39 -5.98
CA LEU A 151 -12.20 5.82 -4.93
C LEU A 151 -13.65 5.53 -5.31
N THR A 152 -13.94 5.44 -6.60
CA THR A 152 -15.28 5.26 -7.17
C THR A 152 -15.51 3.79 -7.56
N GLU A 153 -16.73 3.30 -7.40
CA GLU A 153 -17.10 1.95 -7.85
C GLU A 153 -16.93 1.81 -9.36
N PRO A 154 -16.34 0.69 -9.82
CA PRO A 154 -16.13 0.48 -11.24
C PRO A 154 -17.44 0.22 -11.98
N SER A 155 -17.59 0.81 -13.15
CA SER A 155 -18.72 0.55 -14.03
C SER A 155 -18.60 -0.83 -14.72
N LYS A 156 -19.74 -1.39 -15.17
CA LYS A 156 -19.75 -2.66 -15.91
C LYS A 156 -18.79 -2.67 -17.11
N PRO A 157 -18.70 -1.62 -17.96
CA PRO A 157 -17.73 -1.57 -19.04
C PRO A 157 -16.28 -1.64 -18.56
N MET A 158 -15.93 -1.03 -17.42
CA MET A 158 -14.58 -1.12 -16.85
C MET A 158 -14.24 -2.55 -16.41
N ILE A 159 -15.19 -3.23 -15.75
CA ILE A 159 -15.02 -4.61 -15.31
C ILE A 159 -14.85 -5.54 -16.52
N THR A 160 -15.66 -5.36 -17.58
CA THR A 160 -15.58 -6.14 -18.81
C THR A 160 -14.23 -5.92 -19.51
N GLU A 161 -13.75 -4.69 -19.60
CA GLU A 161 -12.47 -4.36 -20.21
C GLU A 161 -11.30 -4.96 -19.43
N ALA A 162 -11.33 -4.87 -18.09
CA ALA A 162 -10.32 -5.48 -17.23
C ALA A 162 -10.28 -7.01 -17.37
N ALA A 163 -11.45 -7.66 -17.39
CA ALA A 163 -11.56 -9.10 -17.62
C ALA A 163 -11.05 -9.51 -19.02
N GLY A 164 -11.28 -8.67 -20.04
CA GLY A 164 -10.80 -8.88 -21.41
C GLY A 164 -9.27 -8.80 -21.56
N ALA A 165 -8.55 -8.31 -20.56
CA ALA A 165 -7.08 -8.34 -20.54
C ALA A 165 -6.52 -9.74 -20.27
N GLY A 166 -7.37 -10.69 -19.87
CA GLY A 166 -7.00 -12.08 -19.59
C GLY A 166 -6.34 -12.27 -18.23
N GLN A 167 -5.58 -13.32 -18.12
CA GLN A 167 -4.88 -13.72 -16.88
C GLN A 167 -3.37 -13.63 -17.05
N PHE A 168 -2.69 -13.43 -15.93
CA PHE A 168 -1.26 -13.55 -15.82
C PHE A 168 -0.92 -14.90 -15.19
N ASP A 169 -0.05 -15.64 -15.87
CA ASP A 169 0.41 -16.94 -15.46
C ASP A 169 1.85 -16.87 -14.98
N LEU A 170 2.11 -17.43 -13.79
CA LEU A 170 3.45 -17.68 -13.29
C LEU A 170 3.57 -19.18 -13.01
N PRO A 171 4.55 -19.89 -13.60
CA PRO A 171 4.71 -21.33 -13.40
C PRO A 171 4.76 -21.72 -11.93
N GLY A 172 3.92 -22.68 -11.53
CA GLY A 172 3.82 -23.17 -10.15
C GLY A 172 2.84 -22.39 -9.25
N PHE A 173 2.16 -21.37 -9.77
CA PHE A 173 1.17 -20.59 -9.04
C PHE A 173 -0.17 -20.54 -9.78
N ALA A 174 -1.24 -20.29 -9.03
CA ALA A 174 -2.55 -20.10 -9.64
C ALA A 174 -2.57 -18.83 -10.51
N PRO A 175 -3.20 -18.87 -11.71
CA PRO A 175 -3.36 -17.69 -12.55
C PRO A 175 -4.14 -16.59 -11.83
N VAL A 176 -3.77 -15.34 -12.09
CA VAL A 176 -4.45 -14.16 -11.52
C VAL A 176 -4.89 -13.20 -12.64
N PRO A 177 -5.95 -12.40 -12.44
CA PRO A 177 -6.35 -11.41 -13.44
C PRO A 177 -5.19 -10.46 -13.79
N ARG A 178 -4.96 -10.27 -15.09
CA ARG A 178 -3.88 -9.40 -15.58
C ARG A 178 -4.14 -7.92 -15.26
N ILE A 179 -5.42 -7.49 -15.27
CA ILE A 179 -5.82 -6.18 -14.79
C ILE A 179 -6.82 -6.37 -13.64
N GLN A 180 -6.56 -5.72 -12.52
CA GLN A 180 -7.37 -5.79 -11.33
C GLN A 180 -7.86 -4.39 -10.96
N ILE A 181 -9.17 -4.22 -10.81
CA ILE A 181 -9.76 -2.99 -10.30
C ILE A 181 -10.00 -3.21 -8.80
N VAL A 182 -9.41 -2.37 -7.99
CA VAL A 182 -9.54 -2.41 -6.53
C VAL A 182 -10.10 -1.08 -6.07
N THR A 183 -11.18 -1.09 -5.29
CA THR A 183 -11.70 0.14 -4.70
C THR A 183 -10.93 0.49 -3.44
N ILE A 184 -10.89 1.77 -3.08
CA ILE A 184 -10.30 2.22 -1.81
C ILE A 184 -10.99 1.55 -0.62
N ALA A 185 -12.32 1.33 -0.69
CA ALA A 185 -13.05 0.60 0.33
C ALA A 185 -12.48 -0.83 0.52
N GLN A 186 -12.30 -1.57 -0.57
CA GLN A 186 -11.69 -2.91 -0.53
C GLN A 186 -10.25 -2.87 -0.01
N ALA A 187 -9.47 -1.87 -0.43
CA ALA A 187 -8.10 -1.70 0.03
C ALA A 187 -8.02 -1.36 1.53
N MET A 188 -8.96 -0.60 2.07
CA MET A 188 -9.05 -0.32 3.51
C MET A 188 -9.40 -1.57 4.32
N GLU A 189 -10.29 -2.41 3.81
CA GLU A 189 -10.75 -3.64 4.47
C GLU A 189 -9.72 -4.77 4.37
N LEU A 190 -9.27 -5.08 3.15
CA LEU A 190 -8.44 -6.24 2.85
C LEU A 190 -6.93 -5.93 2.89
N ARG A 191 -6.57 -4.65 2.90
CA ARG A 191 -5.19 -4.18 2.87
C ARG A 191 -4.44 -4.78 1.68
N ASP A 192 -3.27 -5.29 1.89
CA ASP A 192 -2.45 -5.91 0.86
C ASP A 192 -3.13 -7.10 0.18
N ARG A 193 -4.05 -7.81 0.84
CA ARG A 193 -4.84 -8.91 0.27
C ARG A 193 -5.87 -8.47 -0.78
N ALA A 194 -6.14 -7.16 -0.91
CA ALA A 194 -7.03 -6.63 -1.94
C ALA A 194 -6.48 -6.87 -3.36
N VAL A 195 -5.17 -7.01 -3.52
CA VAL A 195 -4.52 -7.29 -4.81
C VAL A 195 -4.08 -8.76 -4.84
N LYS A 196 -4.49 -9.49 -5.87
CA LYS A 196 -4.09 -10.88 -6.10
C LYS A 196 -2.76 -10.93 -6.85
N LEU A 197 -1.72 -11.44 -6.24
CA LEU A 197 -0.40 -11.60 -6.83
C LEU A 197 0.08 -13.04 -6.69
N PRO A 198 0.67 -13.67 -7.74
CA PRO A 198 1.27 -14.99 -7.62
C PRO A 198 2.54 -14.87 -6.77
N ALA A 199 2.71 -15.77 -5.79
CA ALA A 199 3.84 -15.73 -4.86
C ALA A 199 4.12 -14.33 -4.32
N ARG A 200 3.08 -13.71 -3.75
CA ARG A 200 3.24 -12.41 -3.09
C ARG A 200 4.36 -12.52 -2.07
N ARG A 201 5.38 -11.70 -2.23
CA ARG A 201 6.37 -11.55 -1.18
C ARG A 201 5.84 -10.56 -0.16
N ASP A 202 5.66 -11.04 1.07
CA ASP A 202 5.39 -10.18 2.23
C ASP A 202 6.56 -9.24 2.57
N ASP A 203 7.66 -9.34 1.80
CA ASP A 203 8.93 -8.69 2.04
C ASP A 203 9.28 -7.58 1.04
N GLY A 204 8.31 -7.00 0.36
CA GLY A 204 8.48 -5.70 -0.32
C GLY A 204 9.01 -4.63 0.65
N PHE A 205 8.66 -4.79 1.90
CA PHE A 205 9.38 -4.29 3.08
C PHE A 205 9.72 -5.53 3.91
N LYS A 206 11.00 -5.72 4.21
CA LYS A 206 11.51 -6.83 5.01
C LYS A 206 10.60 -7.09 6.20
N ARG A 207 10.00 -8.29 6.27
CA ARG A 207 9.10 -8.64 7.36
C ARG A 207 9.85 -8.50 8.68
N ALA A 208 9.28 -7.78 9.64
CA ALA A 208 9.87 -7.71 10.97
C ALA A 208 9.87 -9.12 11.57
N ALA A 209 10.97 -9.49 12.23
CA ALA A 209 11.01 -10.74 12.96
C ALA A 209 9.93 -10.71 14.04
N ARG A 210 9.24 -11.85 14.21
CA ARG A 210 8.24 -12.00 15.25
C ARG A 210 8.94 -11.90 16.60
N GLU A 211 8.47 -11.03 17.46
CA GLU A 211 8.97 -10.92 18.82
C GLU A 211 8.27 -11.98 19.66
N GLU A 212 9.04 -12.89 20.22
CA GLU A 212 8.53 -13.84 21.20
C GLU A 212 8.25 -13.11 22.51
N ASP A 213 7.21 -13.53 23.22
CA ASP A 213 6.80 -12.97 24.51
C ASP A 213 7.88 -13.35 25.55
N THR A 214 8.98 -12.61 25.57
CA THR A 214 10.10 -12.83 26.50
C THR A 214 9.74 -12.29 27.88
N LYS A 215 8.93 -13.04 28.62
CA LYS A 215 8.77 -12.85 30.07
C LYS A 215 10.04 -13.15 30.88
N SER A 216 11.18 -13.24 30.24
CA SER A 216 12.46 -13.54 30.89
C SER A 216 13.57 -12.59 30.47
N GLN A 217 13.36 -11.29 30.66
CA GLN A 217 14.51 -10.43 30.81
C GLN A 217 14.88 -10.41 32.30
N GLY A 218 15.99 -11.06 32.63
CA GLY A 218 16.51 -11.09 34.00
C GLY A 218 16.64 -9.68 34.55
N ARG A 219 16.13 -9.46 35.74
CA ARG A 219 16.38 -8.26 36.51
C ARG A 219 17.90 -8.10 36.62
N LEU A 220 18.44 -7.02 36.10
CA LEU A 220 19.76 -6.56 36.46
C LEU A 220 19.66 -6.12 37.93
N ASP A 221 20.14 -6.96 38.84
CA ASP A 221 20.41 -6.55 40.21
C ASP A 221 21.59 -5.58 40.16
N LEU A 222 21.30 -4.31 40.44
CA LEU A 222 22.27 -3.25 40.70
C LEU A 222 22.57 -3.20 42.17
#